data_2117d9c8bfe68c38907ee7dc8a8b2836
#
_entry.id   2117d9c8bfe68c38907ee7dc8a8b2836
#
_cell.length_a   1.000
_cell.length_b   1.000
_cell.length_c   1.000
_cell.angle_alpha   90.00
_cell.angle_beta   90.00
_cell.angle_gamma   90.00
#
_symmetry.space_group_name_H-M   'P 1'
#
loop_
_entity.id
_entity.type
_entity.pdbx_description
1 polymer ?
#
loop_
_entity_poly.entity_id
_entity_poly.type
_entity_poly.pdbx_seq_one_letter_code
_entity_poly.pdbx_strand_id
1 'polypeptide(L)'
;EVNETDLAEFILQTAVSPPSHIVVPGLHFERNKIREIFAEKLGYTGTENPTEMTHFVRGYVRERFLKADVGVNGCNFAVAESGTCTIVSNEGNGRMASSIPKTQLIFLGTERIVPDFKALDVMMEMLNRSAVGSKISNYFSMMTGPGRAGEADGPEETHIIIIDNGRSGILGGTFQEMLRCIRCGAC
;
A
#
# COMPACT_ATOMS: atom_id res chain seq x y z
N GLU A 1 13.50 9.54 9.50
CA GLU A 1 12.52 10.20 8.64
C GLU A 1 11.57 9.13 8.08
N VAL A 2 10.28 9.43 8.01
CA VAL A 2 9.26 8.55 7.41
C VAL A 2 8.66 9.28 6.20
N ASN A 3 8.56 8.58 5.07
CA ASN A 3 8.00 9.12 3.84
C ASN A 3 6.86 8.23 3.35
N GLU A 4 5.68 8.82 3.17
CA GLU A 4 4.57 8.18 2.48
C GLU A 4 4.85 8.12 0.97
N THR A 5 4.49 7.02 0.34
CA THR A 5 4.86 6.76 -1.05
C THR A 5 3.67 6.65 -2.00
N ASP A 6 2.46 6.46 -1.49
CA ASP A 6 1.23 6.64 -2.25
C ASP A 6 0.96 8.13 -2.43
N LEU A 7 0.48 8.54 -3.60
CA LEU A 7 0.32 9.96 -3.92
C LEU A 7 -0.66 10.67 -2.97
N ALA A 8 -1.75 10.01 -2.60
CA ALA A 8 -2.76 10.61 -1.73
C ALA A 8 -2.24 10.79 -0.30
N GLU A 9 -1.58 9.78 0.26
CA GLU A 9 -0.96 9.82 1.58
C GLU A 9 0.22 10.80 1.60
N PHE A 10 1.00 10.86 0.52
CA PHE A 10 2.08 11.86 0.38
C PHE A 10 1.55 13.30 0.41
N ILE A 11 0.43 13.58 -0.25
CA ILE A 11 -0.24 14.87 -0.16
C ILE A 11 -0.66 15.18 1.28
N LEU A 12 -1.30 14.22 1.95
CA LEU A 12 -1.71 14.38 3.35
C LEU A 12 -0.53 14.60 4.29
N GLN A 13 0.54 13.84 4.14
CA GLN A 13 1.76 14.00 4.93
C GLN A 13 2.35 15.39 4.72
N THR A 14 2.46 15.85 3.47
CA THR A 14 2.97 17.17 3.13
C THR A 14 2.09 18.30 3.68
N ALA A 15 0.77 18.11 3.65
CA ALA A 15 -0.22 19.06 4.17
C ALA A 15 -0.38 19.03 5.71
N VAL A 16 0.17 18.00 6.37
CA VAL A 16 -0.07 17.72 7.81
C VAL A 16 -1.57 17.62 8.10
N SER A 17 -2.31 16.86 7.27
CA SER A 17 -3.76 16.71 7.31
C SER A 17 -4.18 15.27 7.56
N PRO A 18 -5.23 15.03 8.35
CA PRO A 18 -5.76 13.68 8.53
C PRO A 18 -6.48 13.19 7.27
N PRO A 19 -6.56 11.85 7.06
CA PRO A 19 -7.31 11.27 5.96
C PRO A 19 -8.82 11.47 6.15
N SER A 20 -9.54 11.71 5.04
CA SER A 20 -11.01 11.85 5.03
C SER A 20 -11.74 10.61 4.52
N HIS A 21 -11.03 9.68 3.89
CA HIS A 21 -11.59 8.45 3.33
C HIS A 21 -10.57 7.31 3.39
N ILE A 22 -11.06 6.06 3.50
CA ILE A 22 -10.19 4.88 3.67
C ILE A 22 -9.41 4.51 2.40
N VAL A 23 -9.97 4.79 1.21
CA VAL A 23 -9.37 4.42 -0.10
C VAL A 23 -8.92 5.65 -0.87
N VAL A 24 -9.58 6.80 -0.67
CA VAL A 24 -9.24 8.08 -1.33
C VAL A 24 -8.99 9.11 -0.23
N PRO A 25 -7.89 8.99 0.51
CA PRO A 25 -7.70 9.74 1.76
C PRO A 25 -7.61 11.26 1.56
N GLY A 26 -7.14 11.74 0.42
CA GLY A 26 -7.01 13.15 0.06
C GLY A 26 -8.22 13.77 -0.64
N LEU A 27 -9.40 13.13 -0.62
CA LEU A 27 -10.60 13.55 -1.35
C LEU A 27 -11.05 15.00 -1.07
N HIS A 28 -10.72 15.54 0.10
CA HIS A 28 -11.06 16.89 0.52
C HIS A 28 -10.17 17.99 -0.07
N PHE A 29 -9.10 17.62 -0.81
CA PHE A 29 -8.24 18.58 -1.47
C PHE A 29 -8.59 18.76 -2.94
N GLU A 30 -8.78 20.01 -3.36
CA GLU A 30 -8.86 20.40 -4.77
C GLU A 30 -7.46 20.58 -5.37
N ARG A 31 -7.36 20.55 -6.72
CA ARG A 31 -6.07 20.60 -7.44
C ARG A 31 -5.27 21.88 -7.15
N ASN A 32 -5.96 23.03 -7.12
CA ASN A 32 -5.34 24.31 -6.78
C ASN A 32 -4.73 24.27 -5.37
N LYS A 33 -5.44 23.66 -4.41
CA LYS A 33 -4.95 23.53 -3.04
C LYS A 33 -3.72 22.62 -2.95
N ILE A 34 -3.72 21.51 -3.68
CA ILE A 34 -2.57 20.59 -3.76
C ILE A 34 -1.36 21.33 -4.36
N ARG A 35 -1.56 22.10 -5.44
CA ARG A 35 -0.52 22.92 -6.04
C ARG A 35 0.08 23.93 -5.03
N GLU A 36 -0.77 24.62 -4.26
CA GLU A 36 -0.32 25.57 -3.22
C GLU A 36 0.53 24.87 -2.15
N ILE A 37 0.07 23.72 -1.66
CA ILE A 37 0.81 22.91 -0.67
C ILE A 37 2.17 22.50 -1.23
N PHE A 38 2.23 22.01 -2.46
CA PHE A 38 3.49 21.63 -3.10
C PHE A 38 4.42 22.83 -3.34
N ALA A 39 3.87 23.98 -3.69
CA ALA A 39 4.66 25.20 -3.85
C ALA A 39 5.26 25.65 -2.52
N GLU A 40 4.47 25.70 -1.47
CA GLU A 40 4.88 26.15 -0.14
C GLU A 40 5.87 25.19 0.54
N LYS A 41 5.58 23.89 0.49
CA LYS A 41 6.33 22.89 1.28
C LYS A 41 7.47 22.23 0.52
N LEU A 42 7.35 22.10 -0.81
CA LEU A 42 8.29 21.35 -1.64
C LEU A 42 8.99 22.19 -2.71
N GLY A 43 8.63 23.48 -2.85
CA GLY A 43 9.20 24.36 -3.85
C GLY A 43 8.72 24.11 -5.29
N TYR A 44 7.54 23.52 -5.46
CA TYR A 44 6.95 23.30 -6.77
C TYR A 44 6.59 24.63 -7.45
N THR A 45 7.03 24.83 -8.69
CA THR A 45 6.81 26.06 -9.46
C THR A 45 5.91 25.90 -10.67
N GLY A 46 5.39 24.68 -10.90
CA GLY A 46 4.51 24.35 -12.02
C GLY A 46 3.06 24.79 -11.85
N THR A 47 2.23 24.35 -12.79
CA THR A 47 0.80 24.65 -12.83
C THR A 47 -0.02 23.68 -11.97
N GLU A 48 -1.35 23.84 -11.94
CA GLU A 48 -2.28 22.86 -11.31
C GLU A 48 -2.58 21.63 -12.20
N ASN A 49 -1.82 21.46 -13.29
CA ASN A 49 -1.97 20.30 -14.16
C ASN A 49 -1.59 19.02 -13.39
N PRO A 50 -2.50 18.02 -13.27
CA PRO A 50 -2.24 16.82 -12.52
C PRO A 50 -1.01 16.04 -13.02
N THR A 51 -0.77 16.02 -14.33
CA THR A 51 0.38 15.33 -14.93
C THR A 51 1.69 15.98 -14.50
N GLU A 52 1.78 17.31 -14.52
CA GLU A 52 2.98 18.04 -14.09
C GLU A 52 3.25 17.81 -12.60
N MET A 53 2.22 17.94 -11.76
CA MET A 53 2.33 17.68 -10.31
C MET A 53 2.77 16.24 -10.03
N THR A 54 2.21 15.26 -10.72
CA THR A 54 2.58 13.85 -10.56
C THR A 54 4.02 13.59 -11.00
N HIS A 55 4.48 14.19 -12.10
CA HIS A 55 5.89 14.10 -12.52
C HIS A 55 6.85 14.70 -11.50
N PHE A 56 6.48 15.83 -10.91
CA PHE A 56 7.28 16.45 -9.85
C PHE A 56 7.40 15.51 -8.62
N VAL A 57 6.25 15.00 -8.13
CA VAL A 57 6.24 14.07 -6.98
C VAL A 57 7.00 12.79 -7.30
N ARG A 58 6.88 12.26 -8.52
CA ARG A 58 7.63 11.08 -8.95
C ARG A 58 9.14 11.28 -8.78
N GLY A 59 9.68 12.42 -9.19
CA GLY A 59 11.09 12.76 -9.01
C GLY A 59 11.47 12.84 -7.53
N TYR A 60 10.65 13.54 -6.76
CA TYR A 60 10.83 13.75 -5.33
C TYR A 60 10.81 12.44 -4.52
N VAL A 61 9.83 11.58 -4.75
CA VAL A 61 9.69 10.30 -4.03
C VAL A 61 10.74 9.27 -4.50
N ARG A 62 11.15 9.30 -5.78
CA ARG A 62 12.20 8.42 -6.30
C ARG A 62 13.51 8.53 -5.51
N GLU A 63 13.95 9.74 -5.18
CA GLU A 63 15.17 9.94 -4.40
C GLU A 63 15.05 9.32 -3.00
N ARG A 64 13.85 9.34 -2.43
CA ARG A 64 13.57 8.76 -1.12
C ARG A 64 13.60 7.24 -1.15
N PHE A 65 13.01 6.63 -2.17
CA PHE A 65 13.13 5.19 -2.37
C PHE A 65 14.59 4.72 -2.44
N LEU A 66 15.43 5.44 -3.18
CA LEU A 66 16.84 5.08 -3.35
C LEU A 66 17.69 5.25 -2.09
N LYS A 67 17.22 6.04 -1.12
CA LYS A 67 17.90 6.31 0.15
C LYS A 67 17.28 5.57 1.34
N ALA A 68 16.15 4.89 1.13
CA ALA A 68 15.43 4.23 2.21
C ALA A 68 16.17 2.99 2.69
N ASP A 69 16.39 2.89 3.99
CA ASP A 69 16.96 1.69 4.64
C ASP A 69 15.88 0.63 4.88
N VAL A 70 14.64 1.09 5.16
CA VAL A 70 13.51 0.25 5.54
C VAL A 70 12.30 0.56 4.67
N GLY A 71 11.72 -0.46 4.05
CA GLY A 71 10.44 -0.39 3.38
C GLY A 71 9.33 -0.93 4.29
N VAL A 72 8.23 -0.18 4.39
CA VAL A 72 7.07 -0.58 5.19
C VAL A 72 5.87 -0.74 4.28
N ASN A 73 5.26 -1.91 4.29
CA ASN A 73 4.09 -2.21 3.47
C ASN A 73 2.96 -2.82 4.31
N GLY A 74 1.73 -2.51 3.90
CA GLY A 74 0.60 -3.35 4.25
C GLY A 74 0.60 -4.65 3.41
N CYS A 75 -0.30 -5.56 3.74
CA CYS A 75 -0.51 -6.79 2.97
C CYS A 75 -2.00 -6.94 2.68
N ASN A 76 -2.35 -7.16 1.43
CA ASN A 76 -3.75 -7.42 1.06
C ASN A 76 -4.16 -8.81 1.50
N PHE A 77 -3.36 -9.83 1.21
CA PHE A 77 -3.57 -11.21 1.64
C PHE A 77 -2.22 -11.91 1.83
N ALA A 78 -2.15 -12.83 2.80
CA ALA A 78 -1.02 -13.72 3.00
C ALA A 78 -1.46 -15.18 2.84
N VAL A 79 -0.65 -15.98 2.15
CA VAL A 79 -0.93 -17.39 1.88
C VAL A 79 -0.24 -18.26 2.93
N ALA A 80 -1.03 -18.94 3.76
CA ALA A 80 -0.49 -19.71 4.89
C ALA A 80 0.43 -20.86 4.47
N GLU A 81 0.11 -21.56 3.38
CA GLU A 81 0.89 -22.71 2.92
C GLU A 81 2.32 -22.38 2.47
N SER A 82 2.54 -21.14 2.03
CA SER A 82 3.83 -20.72 1.45
C SER A 82 4.50 -19.55 2.18
N GLY A 83 3.79 -18.86 3.07
CA GLY A 83 4.25 -17.62 3.67
C GLY A 83 4.28 -16.43 2.70
N THR A 84 3.66 -16.54 1.53
CA THR A 84 3.64 -15.49 0.51
C THR A 84 2.72 -14.36 0.92
N CYS A 85 3.25 -13.14 0.99
CA CYS A 85 2.50 -11.91 1.17
C CYS A 85 2.20 -11.24 -0.17
N THR A 86 1.00 -10.64 -0.29
CA THR A 86 0.57 -10.02 -1.54
C THR A 86 0.22 -8.55 -1.36
N ILE A 87 0.60 -7.73 -2.34
CA ILE A 87 0.27 -6.31 -2.42
C ILE A 87 -0.37 -6.01 -3.77
N VAL A 88 -1.51 -5.32 -3.72
CA VAL A 88 -2.17 -4.74 -4.89
C VAL A 88 -1.89 -3.24 -4.90
N SER A 89 -1.32 -2.75 -5.99
CA SER A 89 -0.99 -1.33 -6.15
C SER A 89 -1.32 -0.89 -7.57
N ASN A 90 -1.77 0.35 -7.75
CA ASN A 90 -1.97 0.96 -9.06
C ASN A 90 -0.87 1.94 -9.45
N GLU A 91 0.00 2.34 -8.53
CA GLU A 91 1.10 3.29 -8.74
C GLU A 91 2.48 2.62 -8.83
N GLY A 92 2.61 1.38 -8.38
CA GLY A 92 3.88 0.65 -8.31
C GLY A 92 4.74 1.02 -7.09
N ASN A 93 4.30 1.93 -6.22
CA ASN A 93 4.98 2.34 -4.99
C ASN A 93 5.19 1.17 -4.03
N GLY A 94 4.16 0.34 -3.82
CA GLY A 94 4.25 -0.85 -2.99
C GLY A 94 5.35 -1.82 -3.45
N ARG A 95 5.51 -2.02 -4.77
CA ARG A 95 6.59 -2.82 -5.32
C ARG A 95 7.97 -2.21 -5.06
N MET A 96 8.11 -0.90 -5.25
CA MET A 96 9.38 -0.21 -5.00
C MET A 96 9.75 -0.24 -3.52
N ALA A 97 8.78 -0.04 -2.62
CA ALA A 97 9.00 -0.13 -1.18
C ALA A 97 9.37 -1.55 -0.70
N SER A 98 8.97 -2.59 -1.45
CA SER A 98 9.30 -3.98 -1.11
C SER A 98 10.57 -4.52 -1.76
N SER A 99 11.14 -3.84 -2.77
CA SER A 99 12.28 -4.36 -3.52
C SER A 99 13.57 -3.52 -3.43
N ILE A 100 13.49 -2.23 -3.10
CA ILE A 100 14.67 -1.36 -3.06
C ILE A 100 15.34 -1.33 -1.67
N PRO A 101 14.60 -1.13 -0.55
CA PRO A 101 15.20 -1.09 0.78
C PRO A 101 15.76 -2.45 1.20
N LYS A 102 16.80 -2.42 2.01
CA LYS A 102 17.45 -3.64 2.53
C LYS A 102 16.60 -4.41 3.52
N THR A 103 15.81 -3.71 4.31
CA THR A 103 14.89 -4.31 5.29
C THR A 103 13.45 -4.03 4.91
N GLN A 104 12.62 -5.07 4.88
CA GLN A 104 11.20 -4.95 4.62
C GLN A 104 10.37 -5.32 5.86
N LEU A 105 9.44 -4.46 6.22
CA LEU A 105 8.42 -4.72 7.24
C LEU A 105 7.05 -4.84 6.57
N ILE A 106 6.39 -5.99 6.75
CA ILE A 106 5.06 -6.26 6.19
C ILE A 106 4.06 -6.38 7.35
N PHE A 107 3.05 -5.51 7.36
CA PHE A 107 1.98 -5.53 8.37
C PHE A 107 0.70 -6.10 7.79
N LEU A 108 0.09 -7.07 8.47
CA LEU A 108 -1.22 -7.63 8.09
C LEU A 108 -2.06 -7.97 9.31
N GLY A 109 -3.37 -7.86 9.17
CA GLY A 109 -4.30 -8.40 10.15
C GLY A 109 -4.46 -9.91 9.99
N THR A 110 -4.74 -10.62 11.07
CA THR A 110 -4.98 -12.08 11.06
C THR A 110 -6.07 -12.48 10.09
N GLU A 111 -7.07 -11.63 9.88
CA GLU A 111 -8.18 -11.84 8.94
C GLU A 111 -7.79 -11.81 7.45
N ARG A 112 -6.51 -11.50 7.16
CA ARG A 112 -5.97 -11.43 5.79
C ARG A 112 -5.26 -12.70 5.37
N ILE A 113 -5.19 -13.68 6.24
CA ILE A 113 -4.52 -14.95 5.95
C ILE A 113 -5.50 -15.88 5.24
N VAL A 114 -5.10 -16.35 4.06
CA VAL A 114 -5.82 -17.34 3.27
C VAL A 114 -5.05 -18.67 3.28
N PRO A 115 -5.74 -19.83 3.20
CA PRO A 115 -5.06 -21.11 3.33
C PRO A 115 -4.07 -21.40 2.20
N ASP A 116 -4.46 -21.16 0.96
CA ASP A 116 -3.76 -21.57 -0.24
C ASP A 116 -3.91 -20.55 -1.39
N PHE A 117 -3.24 -20.80 -2.52
CA PHE A 117 -3.31 -19.94 -3.70
C PHE A 117 -4.68 -19.99 -4.40
N LYS A 118 -5.50 -21.03 -4.23
CA LYS A 118 -6.84 -21.07 -4.82
C LYS A 118 -7.76 -20.08 -4.10
N ALA A 119 -7.66 -20.04 -2.77
CA ALA A 119 -8.37 -19.05 -1.98
C ALA A 119 -7.89 -17.62 -2.29
N LEU A 120 -6.57 -17.43 -2.48
CA LEU A 120 -6.01 -16.13 -2.89
C LEU A 120 -6.60 -15.66 -4.22
N ASP A 121 -6.70 -16.52 -5.23
CA ASP A 121 -7.24 -16.20 -6.56
C ASP A 121 -8.67 -15.65 -6.45
N VAL A 122 -9.53 -16.33 -5.71
CA VAL A 122 -10.91 -15.88 -5.44
C VAL A 122 -10.94 -14.51 -4.76
N MET A 123 -10.10 -14.31 -3.73
CA MET A 123 -10.05 -13.04 -3.00
C MET A 123 -9.55 -11.89 -3.87
N MET A 124 -8.59 -12.15 -4.75
CA MET A 124 -8.07 -11.16 -5.71
C MET A 124 -9.11 -10.76 -6.75
N GLU A 125 -9.86 -11.71 -7.30
CA GLU A 125 -10.95 -11.40 -8.21
C GLU A 125 -12.05 -10.57 -7.53
N MET A 126 -12.40 -10.91 -6.31
CA MET A 126 -13.40 -10.17 -5.53
C MET A 126 -12.93 -8.75 -5.22
N LEU A 127 -11.67 -8.57 -4.80
CA LEU A 127 -11.12 -7.27 -4.44
C LEU A 127 -11.21 -6.28 -5.61
N ASN A 128 -10.69 -6.65 -6.77
CA ASN A 128 -10.64 -5.78 -7.93
C ASN A 128 -12.04 -5.44 -8.47
N ARG A 129 -12.92 -6.42 -8.54
CA ARG A 129 -14.31 -6.23 -8.99
C ARG A 129 -15.09 -5.34 -8.05
N SER A 130 -14.93 -5.52 -6.75
CA SER A 130 -15.63 -4.72 -5.74
C SER A 130 -15.12 -3.30 -5.66
N ALA A 131 -13.80 -3.09 -5.78
CA ALA A 131 -13.20 -1.77 -5.65
C ALA A 131 -13.46 -0.86 -6.87
N VAL A 132 -13.26 -1.38 -8.09
CA VAL A 132 -13.24 -0.57 -9.32
C VAL A 132 -13.97 -1.21 -10.50
N GLY A 133 -14.68 -2.32 -10.32
CA GLY A 133 -15.37 -3.03 -11.40
C GLY A 133 -14.46 -3.70 -12.43
N SER A 134 -13.16 -3.77 -12.16
CA SER A 134 -12.15 -4.36 -13.06
C SER A 134 -11.90 -5.83 -12.74
N LYS A 135 -11.50 -6.60 -13.77
CA LYS A 135 -11.10 -8.00 -13.57
C LYS A 135 -9.70 -8.15 -13.00
N ILE A 136 -8.80 -7.22 -13.33
CA ILE A 136 -7.38 -7.25 -12.96
C ILE A 136 -6.96 -5.88 -12.44
N SER A 137 -6.03 -5.91 -11.46
CA SER A 137 -5.29 -4.73 -11.01
C SER A 137 -4.13 -4.40 -11.95
N ASN A 138 -3.58 -3.19 -11.86
CA ASN A 138 -2.40 -2.79 -12.60
C ASN A 138 -1.15 -3.52 -12.13
N TYR A 139 -0.96 -3.61 -10.82
CA TYR A 139 0.18 -4.29 -10.20
C TYR A 139 -0.31 -5.24 -9.13
N PHE A 140 0.10 -6.48 -9.27
CA PHE A 140 -0.06 -7.52 -8.26
C PHE A 140 1.32 -8.11 -7.96
N SER A 141 1.83 -7.86 -6.76
CA SER A 141 3.13 -8.32 -6.31
C SER A 141 2.99 -9.40 -5.27
N MET A 142 3.74 -10.48 -5.43
CA MET A 142 3.86 -11.57 -4.46
C MET A 142 5.28 -11.62 -3.92
N MET A 143 5.43 -11.71 -2.62
CA MET A 143 6.71 -11.69 -1.91
C MET A 143 6.79 -12.90 -0.99
N THR A 144 7.79 -13.73 -1.18
CA THR A 144 8.00 -14.96 -0.39
C THR A 144 9.37 -14.91 0.25
N GLY A 145 9.48 -14.15 1.33
CA GLY A 145 10.72 -13.96 2.08
C GLY A 145 11.69 -12.95 1.44
N PRO A 146 12.93 -12.88 1.98
CA PRO A 146 13.97 -11.98 1.51
C PRO A 146 14.58 -12.44 0.18
N GLY A 147 15.29 -11.53 -0.48
CA GLY A 147 16.06 -11.80 -1.68
C GLY A 147 17.12 -12.90 -1.46
N ARG A 148 17.38 -13.69 -2.50
CA ARG A 148 18.35 -14.77 -2.46
C ARG A 148 19.68 -14.34 -3.07
N ALA A 149 20.74 -15.04 -2.73
CA ALA A 149 22.05 -14.78 -3.31
C ALA A 149 22.01 -14.89 -4.85
N GLY A 150 22.39 -13.80 -5.53
CA GLY A 150 22.39 -13.72 -6.99
C GLY A 150 21.13 -13.07 -7.60
N GLU A 151 20.12 -12.75 -6.82
CA GLU A 151 19.00 -11.93 -7.27
C GLU A 151 19.41 -10.46 -7.35
N ALA A 152 18.88 -9.75 -8.35
CA ALA A 152 19.27 -8.37 -8.66
C ALA A 152 18.61 -7.34 -7.73
N ASP A 153 17.48 -7.67 -7.15
CA ASP A 153 16.69 -6.81 -6.25
C ASP A 153 16.04 -7.65 -5.13
N GLY A 154 15.44 -6.96 -4.19
CA GLY A 154 14.79 -7.56 -3.03
C GLY A 154 15.52 -7.24 -1.72
N PRO A 155 14.79 -7.26 -0.61
CA PRO A 155 15.34 -6.96 0.70
C PRO A 155 16.31 -8.07 1.18
N GLU A 156 17.31 -7.69 1.96
CA GLU A 156 18.20 -8.62 2.66
C GLU A 156 17.45 -9.31 3.83
N GLU A 157 16.50 -8.58 4.43
CA GLU A 157 15.70 -9.03 5.55
C GLU A 157 14.21 -8.71 5.33
N THR A 158 13.34 -9.65 5.69
CA THR A 158 11.88 -9.47 5.64
C THR A 158 11.26 -9.86 6.97
N HIS A 159 10.48 -8.96 7.56
CA HIS A 159 9.74 -9.17 8.79
C HIS A 159 8.24 -9.08 8.53
N ILE A 160 7.51 -10.14 8.86
CA ILE A 160 6.05 -10.20 8.73
C ILE A 160 5.45 -10.01 10.13
N ILE A 161 4.72 -8.93 10.32
CA ILE A 161 4.07 -8.57 11.57
C ILE A 161 2.58 -8.84 11.45
N ILE A 162 2.12 -9.92 12.08
CA ILE A 162 0.71 -10.31 12.12
C ILE A 162 0.03 -9.61 13.30
N ILE A 163 -0.99 -8.82 13.01
CA ILE A 163 -1.71 -8.00 13.98
C ILE A 163 -3.05 -8.64 14.30
N ASP A 164 -3.22 -9.11 15.51
CA ASP A 164 -4.52 -9.56 16.01
C ASP A 164 -5.41 -8.36 16.38
N ASN A 165 -4.94 -7.50 17.25
CA ASN A 165 -5.67 -6.31 17.75
C ASN A 165 -7.14 -6.60 18.06
N GLY A 166 -7.41 -7.71 18.79
CA GLY A 166 -8.73 -8.13 19.21
C GLY A 166 -9.56 -8.90 18.15
N ARG A 167 -9.02 -9.15 16.95
CA ARG A 167 -9.74 -9.87 15.88
C ARG A 167 -10.10 -11.29 16.28
N SER A 168 -9.20 -12.01 16.92
CA SER A 168 -9.46 -13.34 17.44
C SER A 168 -10.58 -13.35 18.49
N GLY A 169 -10.71 -12.27 19.26
CA GLY A 169 -11.76 -12.14 20.27
C GLY A 169 -13.18 -11.93 19.73
N ILE A 170 -13.30 -11.47 18.47
CA ILE A 170 -14.61 -11.31 17.83
C ILE A 170 -14.98 -12.51 16.92
N LEU A 171 -14.04 -13.41 16.68
CA LEU A 171 -14.29 -14.64 15.92
C LEU A 171 -15.26 -15.54 16.72
N GLY A 172 -16.35 -15.96 16.06
CA GLY A 172 -17.43 -16.72 16.71
C GLY A 172 -18.42 -15.88 17.52
N GLY A 173 -18.20 -14.58 17.67
CA GLY A 173 -19.09 -13.65 18.35
C GLY A 173 -20.11 -12.98 17.42
N THR A 174 -20.95 -12.11 18.00
CA THR A 174 -22.01 -11.37 17.27
C THR A 174 -21.47 -10.55 16.08
N PHE A 175 -20.25 -10.05 16.19
CA PHE A 175 -19.64 -9.16 15.20
C PHE A 175 -18.64 -9.86 14.27
N GLN A 176 -18.58 -11.20 14.24
CA GLN A 176 -17.63 -11.95 13.42
C GLN A 176 -17.68 -11.60 11.92
N GLU A 177 -18.85 -11.19 11.40
CA GLU A 177 -19.01 -10.80 10.00
C GLU A 177 -18.12 -9.60 9.60
N MET A 178 -17.68 -8.79 10.56
CA MET A 178 -16.74 -7.69 10.32
C MET A 178 -15.37 -8.19 9.80
N LEU A 179 -14.98 -9.41 10.16
CA LEU A 179 -13.73 -10.02 9.70
C LEU A 179 -13.73 -10.39 8.22
N ARG A 180 -14.92 -10.45 7.59
CA ARG A 180 -15.06 -10.69 6.14
C ARG A 180 -14.76 -9.44 5.29
N CYS A 181 -14.53 -8.31 5.90
CA CYS A 181 -14.21 -7.07 5.19
C CYS A 181 -12.87 -7.19 4.44
N ILE A 182 -12.90 -7.13 3.10
CA ILE A 182 -11.71 -7.16 2.24
C ILE A 182 -11.09 -5.78 1.99
N ARG A 183 -11.65 -4.74 2.59
CA ARG A 183 -11.22 -3.34 2.46
C ARG A 183 -11.18 -2.82 1.02
N CYS A 184 -12.13 -3.24 0.20
CA CYS A 184 -12.25 -2.76 -1.18
C CYS A 184 -12.74 -1.31 -1.29
N GLY A 185 -13.31 -0.73 -0.22
CA GLY A 185 -13.82 0.64 -0.20
C GLY A 185 -15.17 0.83 -0.91
N ALA A 186 -15.87 -0.25 -1.31
CA ALA A 186 -17.13 -0.16 -2.03
C ALA A 186 -18.30 0.40 -1.18
N CYS A 187 -18.24 0.28 0.14
CA CYS A 187 -19.22 0.85 1.06
C CYS A 187 -19.02 2.34 1.30
#